data_59260b0fdd32c08260eef4ba1f6453c8
#
_entry.id   59260b0fdd32c08260eef4ba1f6453c8
#
_cell.length_a   1.000
_cell.length_b   1.000
_cell.length_c   1.000
_cell.angle_alpha   90.00
_cell.angle_beta   90.00
_cell.angle_gamma   90.00
#
_symmetry.space_group_name_H-M   'P 1'
#
loop_
_entity.id
_entity.type
_entity.pdbx_description
1 polymer ?
#
loop_
_entity_poly.entity_id
_entity_poly.type
_entity_poly.pdbx_seq_one_letter_code
_entity_poly.pdbx_strand_id
1 'polypeptide(L)'
;MDSNLYEMIFKRKSFHLFRNIGNEHIAKEELKDIEEKFSKLKPLVEDIKVKIKIVKKESILRGQEYCILFYSEKKDNYLQNIGYLGEQLDLYLVSKNIGTLWFGIGKPDEQKLDGLDFVIMIAIAKIDSPDKFRKDMYKSKRKELSEIWNGDNYLDIANIIRFTPSACNT
;
A
#
# COMPACT_ATOMS: atom_id res chain seq x y z
N MET A 1 -14.30 10.52 -1.51
CA MET A 1 -12.92 10.14 -1.88
C MET A 1 -12.26 11.38 -2.47
N ASP A 2 -11.08 11.71 -2.02
CA ASP A 2 -10.34 12.85 -2.56
C ASP A 2 -10.09 12.56 -4.06
N SER A 3 -10.53 13.43 -4.96
CA SER A 3 -10.44 13.25 -6.42
C SER A 3 -8.99 12.98 -6.89
N ASN A 4 -8.04 13.46 -6.11
CA ASN A 4 -6.62 13.25 -6.36
C ASN A 4 -6.16 11.80 -6.14
N LEU A 5 -6.78 11.04 -5.22
CA LEU A 5 -6.42 9.65 -4.95
C LEU A 5 -6.93 8.68 -6.03
N TYR A 6 -8.02 9.02 -6.71
CA TYR A 6 -8.54 8.20 -7.80
C TYR A 6 -7.52 8.06 -8.95
N GLU A 7 -6.87 9.15 -9.34
CA GLU A 7 -5.84 9.11 -10.38
C GLU A 7 -4.62 8.25 -9.97
N MET A 8 -4.35 8.14 -8.67
CA MET A 8 -3.21 7.36 -8.18
C MET A 8 -3.40 5.86 -8.38
N ILE A 9 -4.65 5.38 -8.50
CA ILE A 9 -4.95 3.99 -8.85
C ILE A 9 -4.24 3.61 -10.16
N PHE A 10 -4.26 4.49 -11.15
CA PHE A 10 -3.67 4.25 -12.47
C PHE A 10 -2.15 4.45 -12.50
N LYS A 11 -1.60 5.24 -11.59
CA LYS A 11 -0.15 5.51 -11.47
C LYS A 11 0.57 4.48 -10.59
N ARG A 12 -0.13 3.94 -9.61
CA ARG A 12 0.44 3.02 -8.64
C ARG A 12 1.06 1.79 -9.31
N LYS A 13 2.25 1.40 -8.85
CA LYS A 13 2.86 0.09 -9.15
C LYS A 13 3.65 -0.41 -7.95
N SER A 14 3.87 -1.71 -7.86
CA SER A 14 4.76 -2.31 -6.86
C SER A 14 6.22 -2.14 -7.27
N PHE A 15 7.03 -1.58 -6.40
CA PHE A 15 8.49 -1.48 -6.56
C PHE A 15 9.15 -2.71 -5.93
N HIS A 16 9.19 -3.84 -6.65
CA HIS A 16 9.77 -5.08 -6.14
C HIS A 16 11.24 -4.94 -5.73
N LEU A 17 11.95 -4.02 -6.38
CA LEU A 17 13.27 -3.56 -6.02
C LEU A 17 13.30 -2.04 -6.16
N PHE A 18 13.73 -1.36 -5.11
CA PHE A 18 13.92 0.09 -5.13
C PHE A 18 15.31 0.40 -5.70
N ARG A 19 15.45 0.19 -7.03
CA ARG A 19 16.68 0.48 -7.78
C ARG A 19 16.42 1.57 -8.80
N ASN A 20 17.42 2.40 -9.04
CA ASN A 20 17.35 3.50 -10.01
C ASN A 20 16.16 4.44 -9.73
N ILE A 21 15.84 4.64 -8.46
CA ILE A 21 14.71 5.48 -8.02
C ILE A 21 15.12 6.93 -7.79
N GLY A 22 16.41 7.25 -7.88
CA GLY A 22 17.01 8.55 -7.63
C GLY A 22 17.76 8.61 -6.32
N ASN A 23 18.15 9.83 -5.94
CA ASN A 23 18.93 10.11 -4.73
C ASN A 23 18.13 10.89 -3.68
N GLU A 24 16.84 11.17 -3.94
CA GLU A 24 15.99 11.78 -2.94
C GLU A 24 15.65 10.80 -1.83
N HIS A 25 15.41 11.31 -0.64
CA HIS A 25 15.05 10.54 0.53
C HIS A 25 13.79 11.08 1.18
N ILE A 26 13.03 10.19 1.83
CA ILE A 26 11.85 10.59 2.60
C ILE A 26 12.30 11.45 3.78
N ALA A 27 11.84 12.69 3.82
CA ALA A 27 12.13 13.63 4.89
C ALA A 27 11.39 13.24 6.19
N LYS A 28 11.91 13.72 7.33
CA LYS A 28 11.27 13.46 8.64
C LYS A 28 9.86 14.03 8.74
N GLU A 29 9.64 15.15 8.10
CA GLU A 29 8.33 15.81 7.99
C GLU A 29 7.35 14.94 7.21
N GLU A 30 7.78 14.33 6.12
CA GLU A 30 6.95 13.41 5.33
C GLU A 30 6.58 12.16 6.12
N LEU A 31 7.46 11.64 6.99
CA LEU A 31 7.13 10.51 7.87
C LEU A 31 6.01 10.87 8.86
N LYS A 32 6.07 12.08 9.43
CA LYS A 32 4.99 12.60 10.30
C LYS A 32 3.68 12.77 9.55
N ASP A 33 3.75 13.30 8.32
CA ASP A 33 2.56 13.46 7.45
C ASP A 33 1.91 12.11 7.14
N ILE A 34 2.70 11.05 6.97
CA ILE A 34 2.19 9.68 6.75
C ILE A 34 1.44 9.18 7.99
N GLU A 35 2.01 9.35 9.18
CA GLU A 35 1.37 8.96 10.46
C GLU A 35 0.09 9.76 10.69
N GLU A 36 0.14 11.07 10.47
CA GLU A 36 -1.02 11.95 10.61
C GLU A 36 -2.12 11.62 9.58
N LYS A 37 -1.73 11.35 8.32
CA LYS A 37 -2.69 10.92 7.30
C LYS A 37 -3.36 9.61 7.70
N PHE A 38 -2.59 8.63 8.17
CA PHE A 38 -3.15 7.35 8.59
C PHE A 38 -4.16 7.51 9.73
N SER A 39 -3.87 8.35 10.72
CA SER A 39 -4.77 8.61 11.87
C SER A 39 -6.12 9.21 11.46
N LYS A 40 -6.20 9.82 10.27
CA LYS A 40 -7.42 10.45 9.73
C LYS A 40 -8.17 9.56 8.74
N LEU A 41 -7.64 8.37 8.40
CA LEU A 41 -8.32 7.45 7.51
C LEU A 41 -9.55 6.84 8.20
N LYS A 42 -10.62 6.68 7.42
CA LYS A 42 -11.81 5.96 7.89
C LYS A 42 -11.61 4.46 7.69
N PRO A 43 -11.74 3.65 8.74
CA PRO A 43 -11.65 2.19 8.61
C PRO A 43 -12.91 1.64 7.89
N LEU A 44 -12.79 0.44 7.35
CA LEU A 44 -13.92 -0.33 6.83
C LEU A 44 -14.79 -0.87 7.98
N VAL A 45 -14.14 -1.25 9.10
CA VAL A 45 -14.77 -1.76 10.31
C VAL A 45 -14.30 -0.90 11.49
N GLU A 46 -15.21 -0.10 12.07
CA GLU A 46 -14.88 0.95 13.04
C GLU A 46 -14.44 0.42 14.41
N ASP A 47 -14.92 -0.76 14.82
CA ASP A 47 -14.63 -1.37 16.14
C ASP A 47 -13.34 -2.18 16.19
N ILE A 48 -12.54 -2.18 15.14
CA ILE A 48 -11.23 -2.85 15.07
C ILE A 48 -10.12 -1.80 15.26
N LYS A 49 -9.37 -1.93 16.34
CA LYS A 49 -8.20 -1.07 16.57
C LYS A 49 -7.08 -1.43 15.60
N VAL A 50 -6.56 -0.42 14.95
CA VAL A 50 -5.42 -0.53 14.03
C VAL A 50 -4.38 0.52 14.38
N LYS A 51 -3.11 0.15 14.31
CA LYS A 51 -1.97 1.07 14.43
C LYS A 51 -0.96 0.82 13.34
N ILE A 52 -0.19 1.84 13.01
CA ILE A 52 1.02 1.70 12.20
C ILE A 52 2.25 2.07 13.01
N LYS A 53 3.40 1.53 12.60
CA LYS A 53 4.72 1.93 13.06
C LYS A 53 5.65 2.05 11.86
N ILE A 54 6.32 3.18 11.71
CA ILE A 54 7.29 3.38 10.64
C ILE A 54 8.68 3.09 11.20
N VAL A 55 9.39 2.17 10.56
CA VAL A 55 10.73 1.74 10.98
C VAL A 55 11.71 1.85 9.82
N LYS A 56 12.97 2.11 10.16
CA LYS A 56 14.04 2.19 9.17
C LYS A 56 14.60 0.79 8.94
N LYS A 57 14.44 0.28 7.70
CA LYS A 57 14.99 -1.04 7.27
C LYS A 57 14.68 -2.19 8.23
N GLU A 58 13.51 -2.76 8.13
CA GLU A 58 13.27 -4.11 8.65
C GLU A 58 13.77 -5.19 7.67
N SER A 59 13.58 -6.43 7.99
CA SER A 59 14.11 -7.68 7.40
C SER A 59 14.10 -7.81 5.86
N ILE A 60 13.66 -6.79 5.12
CA ILE A 60 13.62 -6.79 3.67
C ILE A 60 14.82 -6.02 3.12
N LEU A 61 15.64 -6.68 2.33
CA LEU A 61 16.72 -6.04 1.58
C LEU A 61 16.30 -5.80 0.12
N ARG A 62 15.36 -4.87 -0.08
CA ARG A 62 14.87 -4.50 -1.42
C ARG A 62 15.31 -3.10 -1.86
N GLY A 63 16.13 -2.42 -1.04
CA GLY A 63 16.57 -1.05 -1.27
C GLY A 63 15.59 0.03 -0.78
N GLN A 64 14.57 -0.38 -0.02
CA GLN A 64 13.64 0.55 0.63
C GLN A 64 14.36 1.41 1.69
N GLU A 65 13.78 2.58 1.99
CA GLU A 65 14.25 3.46 3.06
C GLU A 65 13.59 3.11 4.40
N TYR A 66 12.27 2.85 4.37
CA TYR A 66 11.47 2.55 5.55
C TYR A 66 10.48 1.42 5.27
N CYS A 67 9.95 0.85 6.34
CA CYS A 67 8.80 -0.04 6.32
C CYS A 67 7.69 0.53 7.21
N ILE A 68 6.47 0.54 6.71
CA ILE A 68 5.25 0.82 7.47
C ILE A 68 4.69 -0.52 7.93
N LEU A 69 4.74 -0.78 9.22
CA LEU A 69 4.23 -2.00 9.84
C LEU A 69 2.79 -1.77 10.27
N PHE A 70 1.88 -2.66 9.90
CA PHE A 70 0.48 -2.60 10.29
C PHE A 70 0.20 -3.61 11.40
N TYR A 71 -0.45 -3.12 12.47
CA TYR A 71 -0.86 -3.90 13.62
C TYR A 71 -2.36 -3.79 13.82
N SER A 72 -3.03 -4.88 14.17
CA SER A 72 -4.48 -4.92 14.35
C SER A 72 -4.92 -5.83 15.47
N GLU A 73 -6.07 -5.54 16.05
CA GLU A 73 -6.85 -6.55 16.77
C GLU A 73 -7.25 -7.64 15.79
N LYS A 74 -7.21 -8.90 16.23
CA LYS A 74 -7.69 -10.07 15.45
C LYS A 74 -9.17 -10.29 15.76
N LYS A 75 -10.03 -9.54 15.05
CA LYS A 75 -11.48 -9.71 15.01
C LYS A 75 -11.93 -10.12 13.62
N ASP A 76 -13.20 -10.47 13.46
CA ASP A 76 -13.75 -10.76 12.14
C ASP A 76 -13.53 -9.58 11.17
N ASN A 77 -13.13 -9.86 9.95
CA ASN A 77 -12.83 -8.89 8.90
C ASN A 77 -11.62 -7.96 9.15
N TYR A 78 -10.72 -8.28 10.11
CA TYR A 78 -9.54 -7.45 10.35
C TYR A 78 -8.60 -7.36 9.15
N LEU A 79 -8.48 -8.43 8.34
CA LEU A 79 -7.65 -8.43 7.13
C LEU A 79 -8.22 -7.50 6.06
N GLN A 80 -9.54 -7.52 5.86
CA GLN A 80 -10.23 -6.62 4.94
C GLN A 80 -10.07 -5.17 5.38
N ASN A 81 -10.19 -4.92 6.71
CA ASN A 81 -9.99 -3.59 7.29
C ASN A 81 -8.56 -3.07 7.08
N ILE A 82 -7.55 -3.92 7.30
CA ILE A 82 -6.13 -3.58 7.04
C ILE A 82 -5.90 -3.33 5.54
N GLY A 83 -6.45 -4.17 4.66
CA GLY A 83 -6.37 -3.97 3.21
C GLY A 83 -6.98 -2.63 2.77
N TYR A 84 -8.14 -2.28 3.31
CA TYR A 84 -8.84 -1.05 3.01
C TYR A 84 -8.07 0.21 3.48
N LEU A 85 -7.57 0.20 4.71
CA LEU A 85 -6.76 1.30 5.26
C LEU A 85 -5.41 1.40 4.54
N GLY A 86 -4.76 0.25 4.32
CA GLY A 86 -3.46 0.20 3.68
C GLY A 86 -3.49 0.69 2.24
N GLU A 87 -4.54 0.37 1.46
CA GLU A 87 -4.66 0.86 0.07
C GLU A 87 -4.91 2.37 0.03
N GLN A 88 -5.73 2.92 0.93
CA GLN A 88 -5.89 4.38 1.03
C GLN A 88 -4.54 5.06 1.32
N LEU A 89 -3.75 4.48 2.21
CA LEU A 89 -2.42 4.99 2.52
C LEU A 89 -1.46 4.82 1.34
N ASP A 90 -1.47 3.68 0.64
CA ASP A 90 -0.65 3.40 -0.54
C ASP A 90 -0.90 4.46 -1.64
N LEU A 91 -2.16 4.74 -1.96
CA LEU A 91 -2.51 5.77 -2.94
C LEU A 91 -2.06 7.17 -2.50
N TYR A 92 -2.17 7.49 -1.20
CA TYR A 92 -1.63 8.74 -0.66
C TYR A 92 -0.11 8.83 -0.85
N LEU A 93 0.63 7.75 -0.55
CA LEU A 93 2.08 7.69 -0.73
C LEU A 93 2.47 7.91 -2.20
N VAL A 94 1.76 7.29 -3.14
CA VAL A 94 1.96 7.52 -4.58
C VAL A 94 1.77 8.98 -4.95
N SER A 95 0.78 9.68 -4.38
CA SER A 95 0.54 11.11 -4.61
C SER A 95 1.69 12.01 -4.11
N LYS A 96 2.52 11.49 -3.20
CA LYS A 96 3.72 12.16 -2.65
C LYS A 96 5.03 11.72 -3.30
N ASN A 97 4.95 11.02 -4.43
CA ASN A 97 6.10 10.40 -5.10
C ASN A 97 6.86 9.42 -4.20
N ILE A 98 6.16 8.69 -3.37
CA ILE A 98 6.71 7.62 -2.55
C ILE A 98 6.30 6.29 -3.17
N GLY A 99 7.28 5.52 -3.62
CA GLY A 99 7.07 4.18 -4.15
C GLY A 99 6.83 3.17 -3.04
N THR A 100 6.02 2.16 -3.33
CA THR A 100 5.53 1.20 -2.34
C THR A 100 5.70 -0.24 -2.80
N LEU A 101 5.83 -1.14 -1.84
CA LEU A 101 5.77 -2.59 -2.03
C LEU A 101 5.06 -3.23 -0.84
N TRP A 102 3.90 -3.81 -1.08
CA TRP A 102 3.24 -4.69 -0.11
C TRP A 102 4.07 -5.96 0.08
N PHE A 103 4.43 -6.25 1.33
CA PHE A 103 5.34 -7.35 1.64
C PHE A 103 4.75 -8.29 2.69
N GLY A 104 3.97 -9.27 2.22
CA GLY A 104 3.20 -10.19 3.05
C GLY A 104 4.04 -11.26 3.77
N ILE A 105 5.27 -11.52 3.31
CA ILE A 105 6.18 -12.51 3.93
C ILE A 105 7.18 -11.89 4.90
N GLY A 106 7.13 -10.57 5.07
CA GLY A 106 8.01 -9.85 5.99
C GLY A 106 7.70 -10.19 7.45
N LYS A 107 8.74 -10.26 8.25
CA LYS A 107 8.62 -10.46 9.71
C LYS A 107 9.36 -9.32 10.38
N PRO A 108 8.68 -8.43 11.12
CA PRO A 108 9.35 -7.43 11.92
C PRO A 108 9.91 -8.05 13.20
N ASP A 109 10.88 -7.39 13.80
CA ASP A 109 11.41 -7.81 15.11
C ASP A 109 10.31 -7.74 16.18
N GLU A 110 9.46 -6.73 16.11
CA GLU A 110 8.35 -6.53 17.03
C GLU A 110 7.05 -7.11 16.43
N GLN A 111 6.63 -8.26 16.93
CA GLN A 111 5.42 -8.96 16.49
C GLN A 111 4.13 -8.41 17.10
N LYS A 112 4.23 -7.58 18.14
CA LYS A 112 3.10 -6.94 18.82
C LYS A 112 3.41 -5.49 19.16
N LEU A 113 2.43 -4.63 19.03
CA LEU A 113 2.48 -3.20 19.41
C LEU A 113 1.24 -2.86 20.23
N ASP A 114 1.41 -2.46 21.49
CA ASP A 114 0.30 -2.09 22.40
C ASP A 114 -0.83 -3.13 22.45
N GLY A 115 -0.47 -4.41 22.43
CA GLY A 115 -1.42 -5.52 22.45
C GLY A 115 -2.03 -5.90 21.08
N LEU A 116 -1.72 -5.16 20.03
CA LEU A 116 -2.12 -5.48 18.64
C LEU A 116 -1.12 -6.42 18.01
N ASP A 117 -1.59 -7.34 17.17
CA ASP A 117 -0.73 -8.25 16.43
C ASP A 117 -0.28 -7.66 15.10
N PHE A 118 0.98 -7.91 14.71
CA PHE A 118 1.48 -7.59 13.38
C PHE A 118 0.67 -8.34 12.30
N VAL A 119 0.34 -7.64 11.20
CA VAL A 119 -0.44 -8.19 10.10
C VAL A 119 0.37 -8.21 8.80
N ILE A 120 0.86 -7.05 8.37
CA ILE A 120 1.56 -6.89 7.09
C ILE A 120 2.44 -5.65 7.14
N MET A 121 3.38 -5.52 6.21
CA MET A 121 4.16 -4.30 6.04
C MET A 121 4.13 -3.80 4.59
N ILE A 122 4.32 -2.50 4.44
CA ILE A 122 4.56 -1.83 3.17
C ILE A 122 5.97 -1.22 3.22
N ALA A 123 6.85 -1.69 2.34
CA ALA A 123 8.16 -1.08 2.14
C ALA A 123 8.01 0.19 1.30
N ILE A 124 8.73 1.25 1.66
CA ILE A 124 8.62 2.57 1.01
C ILE A 124 9.99 3.19 0.74
N ALA A 125 10.06 3.97 -0.34
CA ALA A 125 11.21 4.84 -0.65
C ALA A 125 10.75 6.03 -1.50
N LYS A 126 11.49 7.14 -1.41
CA LYS A 126 11.26 8.32 -2.26
C LYS A 126 11.59 8.00 -3.71
N ILE A 127 10.79 8.53 -4.62
CA ILE A 127 10.95 8.41 -6.06
C ILE A 127 11.19 9.81 -6.63
N ASP A 128 12.35 10.05 -7.22
CA ASP A 128 12.76 11.37 -7.72
C ASP A 128 11.96 11.87 -8.93
N SER A 129 11.33 10.95 -9.67
CA SER A 129 10.57 11.31 -10.87
C SER A 129 9.24 10.56 -10.97
N PRO A 130 8.11 11.26 -11.18
CA PRO A 130 6.81 10.66 -11.44
C PRO A 130 6.81 9.67 -12.62
N ASP A 131 7.74 9.82 -13.56
CA ASP A 131 7.88 8.94 -14.73
C ASP A 131 8.23 7.49 -14.39
N LYS A 132 8.71 7.26 -13.18
CA LYS A 132 9.04 5.90 -12.69
C LYS A 132 7.81 5.12 -12.21
N PHE A 133 6.69 5.81 -12.02
CA PHE A 133 5.41 5.18 -11.76
C PHE A 133 4.81 4.59 -13.06
N ARG A 134 3.65 3.97 -12.94
CA ARG A 134 2.98 3.37 -14.09
C ARG A 134 2.53 4.47 -15.07
N LYS A 135 2.89 4.32 -16.34
CA LYS A 135 2.46 5.23 -17.42
C LYS A 135 1.20 4.73 -18.13
N ASP A 136 1.03 3.41 -18.15
CA ASP A 136 -0.06 2.76 -18.88
C ASP A 136 -0.48 1.50 -18.12
N MET A 137 -1.69 1.50 -17.58
CA MET A 137 -2.23 0.37 -16.82
C MET A 137 -2.48 -0.87 -17.70
N TYR A 138 -2.74 -0.71 -19.00
CA TYR A 138 -2.96 -1.83 -19.91
C TYR A 138 -1.70 -2.68 -20.14
N LYS A 139 -0.52 -2.14 -19.86
CA LYS A 139 0.74 -2.90 -19.89
C LYS A 139 1.01 -3.70 -18.64
N SER A 140 0.19 -3.59 -17.61
CA SER A 140 0.32 -4.43 -16.42
C SER A 140 -0.19 -5.84 -16.72
N LYS A 141 0.64 -6.85 -16.43
CA LYS A 141 0.24 -8.26 -16.55
C LYS A 141 -0.77 -8.57 -15.44
N ARG A 142 -2.03 -8.47 -15.75
CA ARG A 142 -3.16 -8.83 -14.89
C ARG A 142 -4.00 -9.88 -15.61
N LYS A 143 -4.71 -10.69 -14.86
CA LYS A 143 -5.71 -11.61 -15.42
C LYS A 143 -6.76 -10.84 -16.21
N GLU A 144 -7.31 -11.48 -17.22
CA GLU A 144 -8.41 -10.90 -17.97
C GLU A 144 -9.66 -10.80 -17.07
N LEU A 145 -10.51 -9.81 -17.36
CA LEU A 145 -11.67 -9.54 -16.52
C LEU A 145 -12.59 -10.77 -16.43
N SER A 146 -12.76 -11.51 -17.52
CA SER A 146 -13.54 -12.75 -17.58
C SER A 146 -13.04 -13.88 -16.68
N GLU A 147 -11.77 -13.82 -16.23
CA GLU A 147 -11.19 -14.81 -15.32
C GLU A 147 -11.45 -14.50 -13.84
N ILE A 148 -11.79 -13.24 -13.51
CA ILE A 148 -11.89 -12.75 -12.13
C ILE A 148 -13.25 -12.13 -11.77
N TRP A 149 -14.14 -11.96 -12.77
CA TRP A 149 -15.44 -11.33 -12.58
C TRP A 149 -16.55 -12.14 -13.24
N ASN A 150 -17.58 -12.43 -12.50
CA ASN A 150 -18.75 -13.15 -12.98
C ASN A 150 -19.94 -12.20 -13.18
N GLY A 151 -20.52 -12.21 -14.38
CA GLY A 151 -21.69 -11.40 -14.75
C GLY A 151 -21.30 -10.06 -15.39
N ASP A 152 -22.33 -9.36 -15.87
CA ASP A 152 -22.17 -8.14 -16.68
C ASP A 152 -22.37 -6.85 -15.88
N ASN A 153 -22.70 -6.95 -14.58
CA ASN A 153 -22.91 -5.80 -13.74
C ASN A 153 -21.58 -5.21 -13.25
N TYR A 154 -21.50 -3.89 -13.13
CA TYR A 154 -20.37 -3.17 -12.54
C TYR A 154 -19.03 -3.39 -13.24
N LEU A 155 -19.02 -3.56 -14.56
CA LEU A 155 -17.81 -3.85 -15.34
C LEU A 155 -16.76 -2.73 -15.26
N ASP A 156 -17.19 -1.48 -15.13
CA ASP A 156 -16.34 -0.31 -14.91
C ASP A 156 -15.58 -0.40 -13.58
N ILE A 157 -16.27 -0.79 -12.49
CA ILE A 157 -15.66 -1.01 -11.17
C ILE A 157 -14.73 -2.22 -11.22
N ALA A 158 -15.18 -3.33 -11.83
CA ALA A 158 -14.39 -4.54 -11.96
C ALA A 158 -13.07 -4.30 -12.71
N ASN A 159 -13.10 -3.49 -13.78
CA ASN A 159 -11.90 -3.07 -14.52
C ASN A 159 -10.89 -2.28 -13.67
N ILE A 160 -11.35 -1.55 -12.67
CA ILE A 160 -10.48 -0.83 -11.73
C ILE A 160 -9.93 -1.79 -10.67
N ILE A 161 -10.79 -2.62 -10.09
CA ILE A 161 -10.43 -3.56 -9.01
C ILE A 161 -9.33 -4.54 -9.46
N ARG A 162 -9.31 -4.97 -10.72
CA ARG A 162 -8.27 -5.87 -11.25
C ARG A 162 -6.84 -5.33 -11.11
N PHE A 163 -6.64 -4.03 -10.84
CA PHE A 163 -5.34 -3.41 -10.62
C PHE A 163 -4.93 -3.27 -9.15
N THR A 164 -5.77 -3.72 -8.24
CA THR A 164 -5.48 -3.77 -6.80
C THR A 164 -4.22 -4.60 -6.53
N PRO A 165 -3.41 -4.26 -5.52
CA PRO A 165 -2.30 -5.10 -5.10
C PRO A 165 -2.77 -6.52 -4.78
N SER A 166 -2.11 -7.50 -5.37
CA SER A 166 -2.42 -8.90 -5.12
C SER A 166 -1.13 -9.74 -5.12
N ALA A 167 -1.15 -10.87 -4.41
CA ALA A 167 -0.05 -11.80 -4.44
C ALA A 167 0.13 -12.36 -5.87
N CYS A 168 1.34 -12.30 -6.40
CA CYS A 168 1.70 -12.81 -7.73
C CYS A 168 0.90 -12.22 -8.92
N ASN A 169 0.25 -11.06 -8.73
CA ASN A 169 -0.61 -10.42 -9.74
C ASN A 169 -1.81 -11.30 -10.20
N THR A 170 -2.31 -12.12 -9.31
CA THR A 170 -3.47 -13.01 -9.57
C THR A 170 -4.77 -12.40 -9.10
#